data_273a6698e321da1a21fce6930b98410b
#
_entry.id   273a6698e321da1a21fce6930b98410b
#
_cell.length_a   1.000
_cell.length_b   1.000
_cell.length_c   1.000
_cell.angle_alpha   90.00
_cell.angle_beta   90.00
_cell.angle_gamma   90.00
#
_symmetry.space_group_name_H-M   'P 1'
#
loop_
_entity.id
_entity.type
_entity.pdbx_description
1 polymer ?
#
loop_
_entity_poly.entity_id
_entity_poly.type
_entity_poly.pdbx_seq_one_letter_code
_entity_poly.pdbx_strand_id
1 'polypeptide(L)'
;PNTSDGMGMTGNDHSIMDHCSIAWTIDEGFSSRGAKTMTLQRTMISEALNHAGHATQFEQQGRHVNHGYAATIGGGEMGSQVGSYHHNLLAHCEGRNWSLSGGLDGAGFYDGHHDIFNNVVYNWGGRACDGGTHQLNFHNNYYKMGPATTQKYLLRHQFEGVGKGTQSAYVGGNIREEKDGTRTRDKEGETYRYQLSNGQVLDWEPWNDAPFFESYSTVETAEAAFKNVLSDVGCNMPAILNHDSRVINETLNGTTSTVGRYTGKKGLPDCESDAGGYASLDITEESRDSSWDTDLDGIPDWFEHLTGTDPLTPNNNDDRDGDFYTDLEEYLAWVATPNFLVEEAFTIDLADYFAGYRKASFEVAGCPDGITASISNGILTVTPTPSASTLSTLRIKASEEGVSLVRDFNIGYPLGSSGIFDIPAESADTESPLYDLMVRKVTNPLPGLYLRKGEKVVIR
;
A
#
# COMPACT_ATOMS: atom_id res chain seq x y z
N PRO A 1 -24.52 -3.38 -13.76
CA PRO A 1 -24.19 -3.84 -12.43
C PRO A 1 -23.52 -2.69 -11.69
N ASN A 2 -24.18 -2.21 -10.65
CA ASN A 2 -23.83 -0.93 -10.02
C ASN A 2 -23.27 -1.17 -8.59
N THR A 3 -22.67 -2.33 -8.35
CA THR A 3 -22.26 -2.80 -7.04
C THR A 3 -21.02 -3.71 -7.15
N SER A 4 -20.00 -3.27 -7.88
CA SER A 4 -18.77 -4.04 -8.01
C SER A 4 -17.71 -3.49 -7.06
N ASP A 5 -17.14 -4.37 -6.24
CA ASP A 5 -15.98 -4.07 -5.42
C ASP A 5 -14.74 -3.84 -6.32
N GLY A 6 -13.78 -3.09 -5.84
CA GLY A 6 -12.53 -2.86 -6.54
C GLY A 6 -11.69 -4.12 -6.66
N MET A 7 -11.54 -4.82 -5.55
CA MET A 7 -10.85 -6.11 -5.48
C MET A 7 -11.59 -7.05 -4.53
N GLY A 8 -11.89 -8.27 -4.99
CA GLY A 8 -12.55 -9.30 -4.20
C GLY A 8 -11.66 -10.52 -3.97
N MET A 9 -11.44 -10.85 -2.72
CA MET A 9 -10.81 -12.10 -2.28
C MET A 9 -11.78 -12.95 -1.45
N THR A 10 -13.06 -12.84 -1.75
CA THR A 10 -14.16 -13.49 -1.04
C THR A 10 -14.04 -15.00 -1.12
N GLY A 11 -14.08 -15.67 0.03
CA GLY A 11 -13.99 -17.13 0.14
C GLY A 11 -12.60 -17.72 -0.13
N ASN A 12 -11.60 -16.90 -0.38
CA ASN A 12 -10.23 -17.35 -0.64
C ASN A 12 -9.56 -17.92 0.61
N ASP A 13 -8.56 -18.75 0.39
CA ASP A 13 -7.71 -19.33 1.43
C ASP A 13 -6.24 -19.20 1.03
N HIS A 14 -5.37 -18.91 2.01
CA HIS A 14 -3.94 -18.69 1.82
C HIS A 14 -3.65 -17.64 0.72
N SER A 15 -4.19 -16.44 0.92
CA SER A 15 -4.08 -15.35 -0.05
C SER A 15 -3.43 -14.12 0.59
N ILE A 16 -2.59 -13.46 -0.18
CA ILE A 16 -1.96 -12.19 0.21
C ILE A 16 -2.15 -11.14 -0.89
N MET A 17 -2.40 -9.90 -0.48
CA MET A 17 -2.34 -8.71 -1.32
C MET A 17 -1.40 -7.71 -0.67
N ASP A 18 -0.40 -7.28 -1.42
CA ASP A 18 0.70 -6.44 -0.95
C ASP A 18 0.99 -5.32 -1.94
N HIS A 19 1.29 -4.12 -1.45
CA HIS A 19 1.66 -2.93 -2.23
C HIS A 19 0.75 -2.63 -3.43
N CYS A 20 -0.55 -2.72 -3.24
CA CYS A 20 -1.53 -2.40 -4.29
C CYS A 20 -2.19 -1.05 -4.01
N SER A 21 -2.72 -0.42 -5.08
CA SER A 21 -3.54 0.79 -4.98
C SER A 21 -4.92 0.53 -5.55
N ILE A 22 -5.95 0.83 -4.77
CA ILE A 22 -7.36 0.68 -5.15
C ILE A 22 -8.04 2.04 -4.95
N ALA A 23 -8.59 2.60 -6.01
CA ALA A 23 -9.28 3.89 -5.95
C ALA A 23 -10.52 3.93 -6.85
N TRP A 24 -11.40 4.90 -6.58
CA TRP A 24 -12.58 5.24 -7.38
C TRP A 24 -13.53 4.05 -7.62
N THR A 25 -13.65 3.20 -6.63
CA THR A 25 -14.58 2.06 -6.67
C THR A 25 -16.01 2.51 -6.44
N ILE A 26 -16.98 1.75 -6.94
CA ILE A 26 -18.41 2.09 -6.86
C ILE A 26 -19.14 1.37 -5.72
N ASP A 27 -18.51 0.41 -5.08
CA ASP A 27 -18.89 -0.22 -3.82
C ASP A 27 -17.63 -0.28 -2.95
N GLU A 28 -17.35 -1.37 -2.23
CA GLU A 28 -16.13 -1.48 -1.45
C GLU A 28 -14.87 -1.43 -2.33
N GLY A 29 -13.84 -0.74 -1.85
CA GLY A 29 -12.50 -0.86 -2.43
C GLY A 29 -12.00 -2.28 -2.38
N PHE A 30 -12.17 -2.95 -1.24
CA PHE A 30 -11.72 -4.32 -1.01
C PHE A 30 -12.78 -5.15 -0.29
N SER A 31 -12.92 -6.43 -0.66
CA SER A 31 -13.80 -7.37 0.01
C SER A 31 -13.15 -8.76 0.18
N SER A 32 -13.21 -9.30 1.41
CA SER A 32 -12.69 -10.64 1.73
C SER A 32 -13.66 -11.48 2.58
N ARG A 33 -14.96 -11.27 2.41
CA ARG A 33 -15.98 -12.03 3.15
C ARG A 33 -15.80 -13.53 2.97
N GLY A 34 -15.90 -14.29 4.04
CA GLY A 34 -15.75 -15.75 4.00
C GLY A 34 -14.32 -16.22 3.68
N ALA A 35 -13.34 -15.34 3.68
CA ALA A 35 -11.94 -15.71 3.54
C ALA A 35 -11.46 -16.42 4.81
N LYS A 36 -10.43 -17.25 4.66
CA LYS A 36 -9.84 -17.97 5.78
C LYS A 36 -8.50 -17.36 6.15
N THR A 37 -7.39 -17.93 5.68
CA THR A 37 -6.06 -17.38 5.89
C THR A 37 -5.80 -16.28 4.85
N MET A 38 -5.86 -15.02 5.29
CA MET A 38 -5.82 -13.86 4.41
C MET A 38 -4.91 -12.78 4.96
N THR A 39 -4.08 -12.19 4.11
CA THR A 39 -3.29 -11.01 4.46
C THR A 39 -3.54 -9.88 3.45
N LEU A 40 -3.84 -8.69 3.97
CA LEU A 40 -3.81 -7.44 3.22
C LEU A 40 -2.82 -6.51 3.89
N GLN A 41 -1.74 -6.18 3.19
CA GLN A 41 -0.70 -5.31 3.73
C GLN A 41 -0.25 -4.24 2.75
N ARG A 42 0.27 -3.13 3.26
CA ARG A 42 0.84 -2.01 2.50
C ARG A 42 0.03 -1.59 1.29
N THR A 43 -1.27 -1.81 1.35
CA THR A 43 -2.21 -1.49 0.26
C THR A 43 -2.90 -0.17 0.56
N MET A 44 -3.00 0.69 -0.45
CA MET A 44 -3.77 1.91 -0.40
C MET A 44 -5.19 1.67 -0.91
N ILE A 45 -6.19 2.03 -0.11
CA ILE A 45 -7.60 2.08 -0.51
C ILE A 45 -8.05 3.52 -0.35
N SER A 46 -8.38 4.18 -1.45
CA SER A 46 -8.65 5.62 -1.42
C SER A 46 -9.80 6.03 -2.31
N GLU A 47 -10.46 7.11 -1.91
CA GLU A 47 -11.45 7.81 -2.72
C GLU A 47 -12.53 6.88 -3.32
N ALA A 48 -13.02 5.89 -2.57
CA ALA A 48 -14.18 5.13 -2.99
C ALA A 48 -15.35 6.10 -3.26
N LEU A 49 -15.99 5.97 -4.43
CA LEU A 49 -16.93 6.96 -4.95
C LEU A 49 -18.23 6.97 -4.18
N ASN A 50 -18.56 8.13 -3.65
CA ASN A 50 -19.66 8.26 -2.71
C ASN A 50 -21.04 8.24 -3.38
N HIS A 51 -21.11 8.60 -4.66
CA HIS A 51 -22.36 8.68 -5.42
C HIS A 51 -22.37 7.74 -6.63
N ALA A 52 -21.39 7.82 -7.50
CA ALA A 52 -21.15 6.95 -8.66
C ALA A 52 -22.43 6.36 -9.31
N GLY A 53 -22.38 5.08 -9.70
CA GLY A 53 -23.50 4.38 -10.31
C GLY A 53 -24.68 4.07 -9.37
N HIS A 54 -24.49 4.15 -8.06
CA HIS A 54 -25.58 3.97 -7.10
C HIS A 54 -26.58 5.10 -7.12
N ALA A 55 -26.15 6.31 -7.46
CA ALA A 55 -26.97 7.49 -7.51
C ALA A 55 -28.25 7.30 -8.32
N THR A 56 -28.10 6.80 -9.54
CA THR A 56 -29.24 6.67 -10.47
C THR A 56 -30.31 5.71 -9.93
N GLN A 57 -29.88 4.65 -9.23
CA GLN A 57 -30.81 3.66 -8.69
C GLN A 57 -31.52 4.16 -7.44
N PHE A 58 -30.86 4.95 -6.61
CA PHE A 58 -31.40 5.39 -5.32
C PHE A 58 -32.06 6.77 -5.40
N GLU A 59 -31.66 7.65 -6.32
CA GLU A 59 -32.37 8.89 -6.63
C GLU A 59 -33.76 8.60 -7.17
N GLN A 60 -33.93 7.59 -8.03
CA GLN A 60 -35.24 7.13 -8.49
C GLN A 60 -36.13 6.62 -7.34
N GLN A 61 -35.53 6.27 -6.20
CA GLN A 61 -36.24 5.85 -4.99
C GLN A 61 -36.34 6.97 -3.94
N GLY A 62 -35.91 8.19 -4.25
CA GLY A 62 -35.87 9.33 -3.32
C GLY A 62 -34.87 9.16 -2.15
N ARG A 63 -33.86 8.33 -2.32
CA ARG A 63 -32.86 8.03 -1.30
C ARG A 63 -31.51 8.62 -1.72
N HIS A 64 -30.90 9.42 -0.83
CA HIS A 64 -29.50 9.80 -0.98
C HIS A 64 -28.63 8.68 -0.43
N VAL A 65 -27.74 8.15 -1.24
CA VAL A 65 -26.84 7.08 -0.84
C VAL A 65 -25.41 7.57 -0.83
N ASN A 66 -24.85 7.62 0.37
CA ASN A 66 -23.43 7.77 0.55
C ASN A 66 -22.84 6.35 0.55
N HIS A 67 -22.15 5.94 -0.51
CA HIS A 67 -21.70 4.57 -0.71
C HIS A 67 -20.17 4.44 -0.98
N GLY A 68 -19.41 5.47 -0.65
CA GLY A 68 -17.95 5.44 -0.78
C GLY A 68 -17.30 4.60 0.34
N TYR A 69 -17.25 3.27 0.18
CA TYR A 69 -16.81 2.35 1.21
C TYR A 69 -15.40 1.81 0.95
N ALA A 70 -14.56 1.80 1.99
CA ALA A 70 -13.19 1.31 1.88
C ALA A 70 -13.14 -0.21 1.78
N ALA A 71 -13.58 -0.94 2.82
CA ALA A 71 -13.43 -2.39 2.82
C ALA A 71 -14.47 -3.10 3.68
N THR A 72 -14.93 -4.27 3.20
CA THR A 72 -15.64 -5.26 4.02
C THR A 72 -14.77 -6.50 4.14
N ILE A 73 -14.34 -6.81 5.35
CA ILE A 73 -13.33 -7.82 5.61
C ILE A 73 -13.89 -9.01 6.35
N GLY A 74 -13.44 -10.20 5.96
CA GLY A 74 -13.60 -11.48 6.63
C GLY A 74 -12.24 -12.12 6.81
N GLY A 75 -12.19 -13.20 7.53
CA GLY A 75 -10.97 -13.98 7.77
C GLY A 75 -11.09 -14.81 9.03
N GLY A 76 -10.39 -15.94 9.02
CA GLY A 76 -10.44 -16.87 10.15
C GLY A 76 -11.74 -17.65 10.26
N GLU A 77 -12.56 -17.67 9.21
CA GLU A 77 -13.75 -18.53 9.21
C GLU A 77 -13.33 -20.01 9.25
N MET A 78 -14.06 -20.76 10.06
CA MET A 78 -13.87 -22.20 10.26
C MET A 78 -12.61 -22.60 11.06
N GLY A 79 -12.28 -21.88 12.14
CA GLY A 79 -11.28 -22.39 13.08
C GLY A 79 -10.25 -21.38 13.58
N SER A 80 -9.00 -21.79 13.73
CA SER A 80 -7.92 -20.97 14.28
C SER A 80 -7.19 -20.09 13.24
N GLN A 81 -7.70 -19.98 12.04
CA GLN A 81 -7.14 -19.16 10.98
C GLN A 81 -7.40 -17.67 11.24
N VAL A 82 -6.58 -16.78 10.66
CA VAL A 82 -6.64 -15.35 10.92
C VAL A 82 -6.65 -14.57 9.60
N GLY A 83 -7.52 -13.56 9.51
CA GLY A 83 -7.43 -12.51 8.55
C GLY A 83 -6.59 -11.37 9.10
N SER A 84 -5.43 -11.12 8.49
CA SER A 84 -4.47 -10.11 8.92
C SER A 84 -4.50 -8.88 8.01
N TYR A 85 -4.73 -7.71 8.59
CA TYR A 85 -4.89 -6.43 7.89
C TYR A 85 -3.98 -5.39 8.52
N HIS A 86 -2.82 -5.13 7.89
CA HIS A 86 -1.81 -4.30 8.53
C HIS A 86 -1.03 -3.41 7.58
N HIS A 87 -0.53 -2.30 8.10
CA HIS A 87 0.28 -1.32 7.36
C HIS A 87 -0.41 -0.77 6.10
N ASN A 88 -1.74 -0.74 6.07
CA ASN A 88 -2.51 -0.19 4.97
C ASN A 88 -2.84 1.29 5.19
N LEU A 89 -3.09 2.02 4.12
CA LEU A 89 -3.67 3.35 4.13
C LEU A 89 -5.10 3.30 3.58
N LEU A 90 -6.09 3.66 4.42
CA LEU A 90 -7.46 3.90 4.00
C LEU A 90 -7.73 5.40 4.06
N ALA A 91 -7.92 6.05 2.92
CA ALA A 91 -8.04 7.50 2.88
C ALA A 91 -9.23 7.97 2.04
N HIS A 92 -9.91 9.00 2.51
CA HIS A 92 -10.98 9.65 1.76
C HIS A 92 -12.16 8.72 1.40
N CYS A 93 -12.52 7.81 2.29
CA CYS A 93 -13.67 6.93 2.14
C CYS A 93 -14.76 7.31 3.14
N GLU A 94 -16.03 7.34 2.70
CA GLU A 94 -17.18 7.71 3.53
C GLU A 94 -17.36 6.78 4.73
N GLY A 95 -17.12 5.48 4.53
CA GLY A 95 -17.32 4.48 5.58
C GLY A 95 -16.60 3.17 5.34
N ARG A 96 -16.88 2.23 6.23
CA ARG A 96 -16.26 0.88 6.22
C ARG A 96 -14.72 0.92 6.22
N ASN A 97 -14.14 1.73 7.08
CA ASN A 97 -12.71 1.86 7.29
C ASN A 97 -12.24 1.11 8.57
N TRP A 98 -12.58 -0.07 8.77
CA TRP A 98 -13.01 -1.31 8.15
C TRP A 98 -14.49 -1.65 8.42
N SER A 99 -15.12 -2.58 7.68
CA SER A 99 -16.38 -3.25 8.04
C SER A 99 -16.09 -4.70 8.37
N LEU A 100 -16.33 -5.07 9.63
CA LEU A 100 -16.07 -6.43 10.11
C LEU A 100 -17.19 -7.35 9.66
N SER A 101 -16.84 -8.47 9.05
CA SER A 101 -17.77 -9.50 8.61
C SER A 101 -17.29 -10.87 9.11
N GLY A 102 -17.51 -11.14 10.39
CA GLY A 102 -17.14 -12.43 10.96
C GLY A 102 -18.06 -13.55 10.51
N GLY A 103 -19.36 -13.25 10.33
CA GLY A 103 -20.33 -14.25 9.92
C GLY A 103 -20.69 -15.27 11.01
N LEU A 104 -21.28 -16.37 10.56
CA LEU A 104 -21.61 -17.52 11.39
C LEU A 104 -21.09 -18.80 10.75
N ASP A 105 -20.57 -19.71 11.56
CA ASP A 105 -20.21 -21.05 11.12
C ASP A 105 -21.46 -21.93 10.77
N GLY A 106 -21.23 -23.13 10.26
CA GLY A 106 -22.30 -24.05 9.89
C GLY A 106 -23.19 -24.52 11.05
N ALA A 107 -22.76 -24.32 12.30
CA ALA A 107 -23.53 -24.63 13.53
C ALA A 107 -24.21 -23.39 14.14
N GLY A 108 -24.01 -22.22 13.53
CA GLY A 108 -24.59 -20.94 13.91
C GLY A 108 -23.83 -20.22 15.05
N PHE A 109 -22.58 -20.54 15.25
CA PHE A 109 -21.71 -19.75 16.14
C PHE A 109 -21.07 -18.59 15.38
N TYR A 110 -20.84 -17.46 16.09
CA TYR A 110 -20.06 -16.36 15.56
C TYR A 110 -18.67 -16.86 15.18
N ASP A 111 -18.23 -16.44 14.02
CA ASP A 111 -16.96 -16.83 13.40
C ASP A 111 -16.10 -15.60 13.11
N GLY A 112 -14.92 -15.81 12.55
CA GLY A 112 -13.97 -14.78 12.17
C GLY A 112 -12.97 -14.39 13.25
N HIS A 113 -11.71 -14.34 12.83
CA HIS A 113 -10.56 -13.93 13.66
C HIS A 113 -9.80 -12.86 12.88
N HIS A 114 -9.93 -11.60 13.31
CA HIS A 114 -9.33 -10.47 12.60
C HIS A 114 -8.21 -9.85 13.39
N ASP A 115 -7.05 -9.66 12.75
CA ASP A 115 -5.91 -8.91 13.27
C ASP A 115 -5.75 -7.61 12.48
N ILE A 116 -6.12 -6.49 13.08
CA ILE A 116 -6.13 -5.16 12.45
C ILE A 116 -5.15 -4.27 13.20
N PHE A 117 -3.95 -4.09 12.65
CA PHE A 117 -2.90 -3.33 13.33
C PHE A 117 -2.05 -2.49 12.38
N ASN A 118 -1.45 -1.45 12.92
CA ASN A 118 -0.55 -0.54 12.21
C ASN A 118 -1.11 0.04 10.90
N ASN A 119 -2.44 0.16 10.77
CA ASN A 119 -3.04 0.84 9.64
C ASN A 119 -3.15 2.34 9.89
N VAL A 120 -3.13 3.10 8.81
CA VAL A 120 -3.43 4.53 8.80
C VAL A 120 -4.78 4.74 8.15
N VAL A 121 -5.67 5.49 8.84
CA VAL A 121 -6.97 5.87 8.29
C VAL A 121 -7.08 7.39 8.30
N TYR A 122 -7.41 7.98 7.16
CA TYR A 122 -7.51 9.42 7.02
C TYR A 122 -8.84 9.86 6.42
N ASN A 123 -9.39 10.96 6.95
CA ASN A 123 -10.54 11.67 6.41
C ASN A 123 -11.75 10.77 6.11
N TRP A 124 -12.06 9.84 7.02
CA TRP A 124 -13.29 9.05 6.92
C TRP A 124 -14.53 9.94 7.13
N GLY A 125 -15.67 9.57 6.59
CA GLY A 125 -16.92 10.29 6.76
C GLY A 125 -17.68 9.92 8.04
N GLY A 126 -18.77 9.20 7.89
CA GLY A 126 -19.69 8.82 8.97
C GLY A 126 -19.38 7.50 9.66
N ARG A 127 -18.50 6.67 9.09
CA ARG A 127 -18.16 5.34 9.64
C ARG A 127 -16.66 5.10 9.57
N ALA A 128 -16.08 4.68 10.70
CA ALA A 128 -14.72 4.19 10.79
C ALA A 128 -14.72 2.64 10.75
N CYS A 129 -14.12 1.95 11.72
CA CYS A 129 -14.24 0.50 11.84
C CYS A 129 -15.54 0.15 12.57
N ASP A 130 -16.36 -0.72 11.96
CA ASP A 130 -17.58 -1.21 12.59
C ASP A 130 -17.98 -2.62 12.10
N GLY A 131 -18.94 -3.23 12.80
CA GLY A 131 -19.37 -4.61 12.57
C GLY A 131 -18.99 -5.53 13.72
N GLY A 132 -19.22 -6.82 13.56
CA GLY A 132 -18.94 -7.84 14.58
C GLY A 132 -18.13 -9.01 14.01
N THR A 133 -17.28 -9.56 14.84
CA THR A 133 -16.52 -10.78 14.57
C THR A 133 -16.28 -11.52 15.88
N HIS A 134 -16.03 -12.83 15.83
CA HIS A 134 -15.85 -13.63 17.04
C HIS A 134 -14.67 -13.12 17.89
N GLN A 135 -13.50 -12.95 17.29
CA GLN A 135 -12.32 -12.43 17.97
C GLN A 135 -11.64 -11.36 17.12
N LEU A 136 -11.41 -10.20 17.70
CA LEU A 136 -10.77 -9.06 17.06
C LEU A 136 -9.55 -8.62 17.86
N ASN A 137 -8.39 -8.54 17.25
CA ASN A 137 -7.30 -7.66 17.69
C ASN A 137 -7.39 -6.35 16.90
N PHE A 138 -7.52 -5.23 17.61
CA PHE A 138 -7.56 -3.89 17.01
C PHE A 138 -6.55 -3.00 17.74
N HIS A 139 -5.34 -2.91 17.19
CA HIS A 139 -4.26 -2.30 17.95
C HIS A 139 -3.27 -1.50 17.09
N ASN A 140 -2.68 -0.50 17.71
CA ASN A 140 -1.61 0.33 17.14
C ASN A 140 -1.96 0.97 15.78
N ASN A 141 -3.24 1.21 15.51
CA ASN A 141 -3.68 1.92 14.31
C ASN A 141 -3.65 3.44 14.52
N TYR A 142 -3.43 4.18 13.46
CA TYR A 142 -3.43 5.65 13.47
C TYR A 142 -4.60 6.20 12.65
N TYR A 143 -5.53 6.85 13.31
CA TYR A 143 -6.71 7.45 12.69
C TYR A 143 -6.59 8.98 12.73
N LYS A 144 -6.41 9.62 11.58
CA LYS A 144 -6.30 11.07 11.46
C LYS A 144 -7.57 11.67 10.91
N MET A 145 -8.24 12.50 11.72
CA MET A 145 -9.46 13.18 11.31
C MET A 145 -9.17 14.22 10.24
N GLY A 146 -9.87 14.12 9.13
CA GLY A 146 -9.81 15.09 8.04
C GLY A 146 -11.06 15.97 7.96
N PRO A 147 -11.14 16.85 6.95
CA PRO A 147 -12.25 17.81 6.78
C PRO A 147 -13.65 17.19 6.75
N ALA A 148 -13.81 15.99 6.16
CA ALA A 148 -15.10 15.30 6.09
C ALA A 148 -15.43 14.47 7.35
N THR A 149 -14.48 14.21 8.22
CA THR A 149 -14.68 13.31 9.36
C THR A 149 -15.69 13.85 10.35
N THR A 150 -16.72 13.07 10.63
CA THR A 150 -17.78 13.38 11.61
C THR A 150 -17.87 12.39 12.75
N GLN A 151 -17.48 11.12 12.51
CA GLN A 151 -17.49 10.04 13.51
C GLN A 151 -16.17 10.03 14.29
N LYS A 152 -16.28 10.03 15.64
CA LYS A 152 -15.10 10.05 16.54
C LYS A 152 -14.68 8.67 17.06
N TYR A 153 -15.55 7.68 17.00
CA TYR A 153 -15.17 6.31 17.37
C TYR A 153 -14.33 5.69 16.26
N LEU A 154 -13.16 5.16 16.61
CA LEU A 154 -12.30 4.38 15.72
C LEU A 154 -12.90 3.00 15.50
N LEU A 155 -13.41 2.40 16.59
CA LEU A 155 -14.05 1.09 16.57
C LEU A 155 -15.44 1.16 17.21
N ARG A 156 -16.44 0.63 16.50
CA ARG A 156 -17.75 0.28 17.03
C ARG A 156 -17.94 -1.21 16.84
N HIS A 157 -17.51 -2.02 17.82
CA HIS A 157 -17.75 -3.45 17.78
C HIS A 157 -19.24 -3.73 18.02
N GLN A 158 -19.87 -4.51 17.16
CA GLN A 158 -21.31 -4.67 17.14
C GLN A 158 -21.71 -6.09 17.51
N PHE A 159 -22.76 -6.19 18.30
CA PHE A 159 -23.43 -7.46 18.61
C PHE A 159 -24.87 -7.39 18.13
N GLU A 160 -25.21 -8.24 17.18
CA GLU A 160 -26.54 -8.25 16.55
C GLU A 160 -27.47 -9.28 17.17
N GLY A 161 -26.96 -10.24 17.91
CA GLY A 161 -27.74 -11.29 18.57
C GLY A 161 -28.36 -12.31 17.63
N VAL A 162 -27.73 -12.55 16.48
CA VAL A 162 -28.20 -13.48 15.44
C VAL A 162 -27.56 -14.85 15.52
N GLY A 163 -26.48 -15.00 16.25
CA GLY A 163 -25.68 -16.21 16.40
C GLY A 163 -25.51 -16.63 17.86
N LYS A 164 -24.69 -17.66 18.05
CA LYS A 164 -24.30 -18.22 19.35
C LYS A 164 -22.83 -17.88 19.65
N GLY A 165 -22.46 -17.90 20.94
CA GLY A 165 -21.10 -17.63 21.37
C GLY A 165 -20.84 -16.12 21.53
N THR A 166 -19.59 -15.73 21.51
CA THR A 166 -19.11 -14.38 21.84
C THR A 166 -18.65 -13.62 20.61
N GLN A 167 -18.70 -12.29 20.71
CA GLN A 167 -18.02 -11.37 19.81
C GLN A 167 -17.23 -10.40 20.69
N SER A 168 -15.92 -10.58 20.76
CA SER A 168 -15.06 -9.85 21.69
C SER A 168 -13.86 -9.24 20.99
N ALA A 169 -13.31 -8.17 21.54
CA ALA A 169 -12.18 -7.46 20.97
C ALA A 169 -11.09 -7.14 22.02
N TYR A 170 -9.84 -7.23 21.58
CA TYR A 170 -8.72 -6.56 22.21
C TYR A 170 -8.51 -5.20 21.52
N VAL A 171 -8.36 -4.13 22.30
CA VAL A 171 -8.12 -2.76 21.82
C VAL A 171 -6.93 -2.19 22.55
N GLY A 172 -5.86 -1.81 21.83
CA GLY A 172 -4.65 -1.32 22.47
C GLY A 172 -3.73 -0.51 21.56
N GLY A 173 -3.19 0.59 22.06
CA GLY A 173 -2.17 1.38 21.35
C GLY A 173 -2.66 2.24 20.19
N ASN A 174 -3.97 2.32 19.93
CA ASN A 174 -4.51 3.13 18.83
C ASN A 174 -4.47 4.63 19.15
N ILE A 175 -4.38 5.43 18.10
CA ILE A 175 -4.38 6.89 18.19
C ILE A 175 -5.48 7.46 17.29
N ARG A 176 -6.25 8.41 17.84
CA ARG A 176 -7.05 9.35 17.06
C ARG A 176 -6.39 10.73 17.12
N GLU A 177 -6.04 11.27 15.96
CA GLU A 177 -5.60 12.66 15.82
C GLU A 177 -6.78 13.51 15.36
N GLU A 178 -7.13 14.50 16.16
CA GLU A 178 -8.15 15.50 15.86
C GLU A 178 -7.67 16.47 14.76
N LYS A 179 -8.58 17.24 14.18
CA LYS A 179 -8.27 18.22 13.12
C LYS A 179 -7.31 19.34 13.57
N ASP A 180 -7.20 19.57 14.86
CA ASP A 180 -6.27 20.54 15.47
C ASP A 180 -4.92 19.92 15.87
N GLY A 181 -4.71 18.63 15.58
CA GLY A 181 -3.51 17.89 15.94
C GLY A 181 -3.50 17.28 17.34
N THR A 182 -4.55 17.49 18.13
CA THR A 182 -4.69 16.82 19.44
C THR A 182 -4.84 15.32 19.27
N ARG A 183 -4.11 14.53 20.07
CA ARG A 183 -4.12 13.07 20.00
C ARG A 183 -4.82 12.47 21.20
N THR A 184 -5.79 11.62 20.94
CA THR A 184 -6.49 10.81 21.95
C THR A 184 -6.11 9.35 21.74
N ARG A 185 -5.65 8.70 22.81
CA ARG A 185 -5.37 7.26 22.82
C ARG A 185 -6.63 6.48 23.21
N ASP A 186 -6.53 5.15 23.18
CA ASP A 186 -7.64 4.27 23.50
C ASP A 186 -8.35 4.66 24.80
N LYS A 187 -9.66 4.86 24.66
CA LYS A 187 -10.55 5.17 25.78
C LYS A 187 -11.97 4.75 25.42
N GLU A 188 -12.49 3.79 26.17
CA GLU A 188 -13.85 3.34 25.99
C GLU A 188 -14.86 4.48 26.17
N GLY A 189 -15.89 4.48 25.33
CA GLY A 189 -16.89 5.54 25.28
C GLY A 189 -16.43 6.81 24.55
N GLU A 190 -15.14 6.93 24.19
CA GLU A 190 -14.59 8.10 23.50
C GLU A 190 -13.94 7.75 22.15
N THR A 191 -13.08 6.72 22.08
CA THR A 191 -12.42 6.26 20.87
C THR A 191 -12.91 4.90 20.39
N TYR A 192 -13.43 4.07 21.27
CA TYR A 192 -14.07 2.81 20.92
C TYR A 192 -15.28 2.53 21.81
N ARG A 193 -16.19 1.71 21.34
CA ARG A 193 -17.36 1.27 22.09
C ARG A 193 -17.91 -0.05 21.60
N TYR A 194 -18.62 -0.75 22.49
CA TYR A 194 -19.47 -1.85 22.11
C TYR A 194 -20.88 -1.34 21.78
N GLN A 195 -21.50 -1.89 20.73
CA GLN A 195 -22.84 -1.49 20.29
C GLN A 195 -23.76 -2.70 20.26
N LEU A 196 -24.79 -2.65 21.08
CA LEU A 196 -25.85 -3.65 21.11
C LEU A 196 -26.98 -3.26 20.18
N SER A 197 -27.52 -4.21 19.43
CA SER A 197 -28.69 -4.03 18.59
C SER A 197 -29.94 -4.58 19.30
N ASN A 198 -31.07 -3.93 19.06
CA ASN A 198 -32.41 -4.45 19.42
C ASN A 198 -32.58 -4.92 20.87
N GLY A 199 -32.01 -4.20 21.85
CA GLY A 199 -32.19 -4.54 23.26
C GLY A 199 -31.48 -5.81 23.73
N GLN A 200 -30.47 -6.25 22.97
CA GLN A 200 -29.58 -7.34 23.39
C GLN A 200 -28.87 -7.01 24.69
N VAL A 201 -28.58 -7.99 25.48
CA VAL A 201 -27.80 -7.90 26.71
C VAL A 201 -26.64 -8.87 26.60
N LEU A 202 -25.46 -8.41 26.94
CA LEU A 202 -24.27 -9.26 27.02
C LEU A 202 -24.25 -10.03 28.33
N ASP A 203 -23.90 -11.30 28.27
CA ASP A 203 -23.59 -12.16 29.41
C ASP A 203 -22.12 -12.57 29.48
N TRP A 204 -21.26 -11.86 28.70
CA TRP A 204 -19.82 -12.01 28.68
C TRP A 204 -19.12 -10.63 28.64
N GLU A 205 -17.82 -10.62 28.97
CA GLU A 205 -16.97 -9.44 28.84
C GLU A 205 -16.61 -9.19 27.35
N PRO A 206 -16.99 -8.04 26.76
CA PRO A 206 -16.72 -7.77 25.35
C PRO A 206 -15.27 -7.37 25.05
N TRP A 207 -14.53 -6.95 26.08
CA TRP A 207 -13.15 -6.47 25.91
C TRP A 207 -12.17 -7.43 26.55
N ASN A 208 -11.15 -7.83 25.80
CA ASN A 208 -10.07 -8.67 26.28
C ASN A 208 -8.86 -7.82 26.71
N ASP A 209 -8.18 -8.21 27.77
CA ASP A 209 -7.02 -7.48 28.31
C ASP A 209 -5.73 -7.69 27.49
N ALA A 210 -5.70 -8.71 26.62
CA ALA A 210 -4.56 -9.06 25.79
C ALA A 210 -5.04 -9.51 24.40
N PRO A 211 -4.17 -9.49 23.38
CA PRO A 211 -4.47 -10.05 22.06
C PRO A 211 -4.94 -11.51 22.16
N PHE A 212 -5.90 -11.88 21.33
CA PHE A 212 -6.41 -13.26 21.25
C PHE A 212 -5.42 -14.22 20.61
N PHE A 213 -4.62 -13.72 19.70
CA PHE A 213 -3.62 -14.46 18.94
C PHE A 213 -2.43 -13.55 18.63
N GLU A 214 -1.32 -14.15 18.27
CA GLU A 214 -0.10 -13.44 17.89
C GLU A 214 -0.27 -12.81 16.50
N SER A 215 0.26 -11.60 16.32
CA SER A 215 0.39 -10.97 15.01
C SER A 215 1.58 -11.55 14.25
N TYR A 216 1.36 -11.95 13.00
CA TYR A 216 2.39 -12.60 12.17
C TYR A 216 3.28 -11.61 11.40
N SER A 217 3.32 -10.37 11.82
CA SER A 217 4.22 -9.33 11.31
C SER A 217 4.68 -8.44 12.46
N THR A 218 5.72 -7.63 12.22
CA THR A 218 6.22 -6.70 13.24
C THR A 218 5.14 -5.70 13.62
N VAL A 219 4.87 -5.60 14.92
CA VAL A 219 3.94 -4.63 15.50
C VAL A 219 4.72 -3.40 15.93
N GLU A 220 4.36 -2.26 15.37
CA GLU A 220 4.96 -0.97 15.66
C GLU A 220 4.03 -0.12 16.55
N THR A 221 4.52 1.00 17.09
CA THR A 221 3.63 2.00 17.69
C THR A 221 2.79 2.68 16.60
N ALA A 222 1.63 3.20 16.94
CA ALA A 222 0.78 3.89 15.96
C ALA A 222 1.49 5.11 15.32
N GLU A 223 2.36 5.81 16.10
CA GLU A 223 3.17 6.90 15.56
C GLU A 223 4.21 6.44 14.54
N ALA A 224 4.82 5.27 14.79
CA ALA A 224 5.74 4.65 13.82
C ALA A 224 4.98 4.22 12.57
N ALA A 225 3.87 3.52 12.75
CA ALA A 225 3.02 3.09 11.64
C ALA A 225 2.58 4.26 10.75
N PHE A 226 2.23 5.42 11.34
CA PHE A 226 1.87 6.59 10.54
C PHE A 226 2.99 7.03 9.58
N LYS A 227 4.24 7.08 10.05
CA LYS A 227 5.38 7.47 9.22
C LYS A 227 5.76 6.37 8.22
N ASN A 228 5.80 5.14 8.66
CA ASN A 228 6.26 3.99 7.89
C ASN A 228 5.28 3.65 6.75
N VAL A 229 3.98 3.61 7.05
CA VAL A 229 2.93 3.38 6.04
C VAL A 229 2.97 4.46 4.97
N LEU A 230 3.02 5.74 5.34
CA LEU A 230 3.04 6.83 4.36
C LEU A 230 4.34 6.90 3.54
N SER A 231 5.37 6.16 3.94
CA SER A 231 6.63 6.03 3.19
C SER A 231 6.67 4.81 2.28
N ASP A 232 5.80 3.79 2.54
CA ASP A 232 5.89 2.51 1.85
C ASP A 232 4.52 1.85 1.71
N VAL A 233 3.60 2.51 1.04
CA VAL A 233 2.23 2.03 0.81
C VAL A 233 1.81 2.22 -0.65
N GLY A 234 0.93 1.35 -1.11
CA GLY A 234 0.35 1.41 -2.44
C GLY A 234 1.27 0.87 -3.53
N CYS A 235 0.85 0.98 -4.77
CA CYS A 235 1.64 0.62 -5.93
C CYS A 235 2.71 1.69 -6.15
N ASN A 236 3.81 1.62 -5.39
CA ASN A 236 4.84 2.64 -5.34
C ASN A 236 6.09 2.29 -6.18
N MET A 237 6.10 1.14 -6.82
CA MET A 237 7.14 0.69 -7.75
C MET A 237 6.53 0.26 -9.08
N PRO A 238 7.18 0.52 -10.21
CA PRO A 238 8.45 1.27 -10.39
C PRO A 238 8.33 2.77 -10.14
N ALA A 239 7.13 3.31 -10.13
CA ALA A 239 6.87 4.72 -9.83
C ALA A 239 5.49 4.89 -9.18
N ILE A 240 5.39 5.75 -8.19
CA ILE A 240 4.11 6.10 -7.59
C ILE A 240 3.33 7.06 -8.49
N LEU A 241 2.06 6.77 -8.74
CA LEU A 241 1.18 7.66 -9.52
C LEU A 241 0.92 8.98 -8.77
N ASN A 242 0.67 10.03 -9.55
CA ASN A 242 0.31 11.36 -9.03
C ASN A 242 -0.92 11.34 -8.11
N HIS A 243 -1.89 10.47 -8.39
CA HIS A 243 -3.04 10.25 -7.51
C HIS A 243 -2.61 9.79 -6.12
N ASP A 244 -1.81 8.75 -6.03
CA ASP A 244 -1.37 8.15 -4.76
C ASP A 244 -0.47 9.10 -3.98
N SER A 245 0.46 9.77 -4.67
CA SER A 245 1.30 10.82 -4.08
C SER A 245 0.47 11.95 -3.48
N ARG A 246 -0.62 12.37 -4.16
CA ARG A 246 -1.55 13.36 -3.66
C ARG A 246 -2.24 12.89 -2.38
N VAL A 247 -2.78 11.67 -2.37
CA VAL A 247 -3.47 11.10 -1.20
C VAL A 247 -2.53 10.98 0.00
N ILE A 248 -1.28 10.55 -0.20
CA ILE A 248 -0.25 10.51 0.85
C ILE A 248 0.00 11.92 1.38
N ASN A 249 0.23 12.90 0.50
CA ASN A 249 0.49 14.28 0.91
C ASN A 249 -0.69 14.91 1.64
N GLU A 250 -1.93 14.64 1.22
CA GLU A 250 -3.14 15.11 1.91
C GLU A 250 -3.26 14.49 3.30
N THR A 251 -2.96 13.19 3.43
CA THR A 251 -2.93 12.51 4.73
C THR A 251 -1.89 13.12 5.67
N LEU A 252 -0.66 13.34 5.18
CA LEU A 252 0.40 13.99 5.94
C LEU A 252 0.00 15.37 6.44
N ASN A 253 -0.62 16.18 5.57
CA ASN A 253 -0.93 17.58 5.86
C ASN A 253 -2.28 17.78 6.57
N GLY A 254 -3.15 16.76 6.61
CA GLY A 254 -4.52 16.91 7.10
C GLY A 254 -5.41 17.76 6.17
N THR A 255 -5.12 17.74 4.87
CA THR A 255 -5.79 18.56 3.85
C THR A 255 -6.55 17.70 2.84
N THR A 256 -7.32 18.35 1.96
CA THR A 256 -7.92 17.71 0.79
C THR A 256 -7.95 18.70 -0.36
N SER A 257 -7.80 18.22 -1.58
CA SER A 257 -7.96 19.02 -2.82
C SER A 257 -9.28 18.73 -3.56
N THR A 258 -9.97 17.65 -3.21
CA THR A 258 -11.20 17.20 -3.87
C THR A 258 -12.43 17.58 -3.06
N VAL A 259 -13.58 17.71 -3.75
CA VAL A 259 -14.90 17.95 -3.12
C VAL A 259 -15.94 17.20 -3.94
N GLY A 260 -16.74 16.38 -3.28
CA GLY A 260 -17.86 15.69 -3.93
C GLY A 260 -18.87 16.70 -4.49
N ARG A 261 -19.12 16.63 -5.80
CA ARG A 261 -19.96 17.61 -6.52
C ARG A 261 -21.42 17.63 -6.10
N TYR A 262 -21.94 16.52 -5.61
CA TYR A 262 -23.32 16.36 -5.15
C TYR A 262 -23.45 16.48 -3.64
N THR A 263 -22.53 15.88 -2.91
CA THR A 263 -22.56 15.84 -1.44
C THR A 263 -21.92 17.05 -0.79
N GLY A 264 -21.03 17.76 -1.49
CA GLY A 264 -20.22 18.85 -0.96
C GLY A 264 -19.18 18.40 0.07
N LYS A 265 -18.93 17.09 0.21
CA LYS A 265 -18.00 16.56 1.21
C LYS A 265 -16.55 16.74 0.73
N LYS A 266 -15.74 17.32 1.60
CA LYS A 266 -14.35 17.63 1.31
C LYS A 266 -13.49 16.37 1.38
N GLY A 267 -12.83 16.02 0.27
CA GLY A 267 -11.99 14.85 0.12
C GLY A 267 -12.75 13.56 -0.16
N LEU A 268 -14.09 13.58 -0.21
CA LEU A 268 -14.90 12.41 -0.55
C LEU A 268 -15.52 12.64 -1.92
N PRO A 269 -14.88 12.17 -3.02
CA PRO A 269 -15.41 12.37 -4.36
C PRO A 269 -16.72 11.60 -4.56
N ASP A 270 -17.66 12.20 -5.27
CA ASP A 270 -18.90 11.54 -5.67
C ASP A 270 -18.73 10.78 -6.98
N CYS A 271 -17.86 11.29 -7.84
CA CYS A 271 -17.46 10.69 -9.11
C CYS A 271 -15.94 10.84 -9.28
N GLU A 272 -15.32 10.00 -10.11
CA GLU A 272 -13.89 10.05 -10.42
C GLU A 272 -13.42 11.42 -10.94
N SER A 273 -14.30 12.11 -11.68
CA SER A 273 -14.02 13.45 -12.22
C SER A 273 -13.98 14.57 -11.18
N ASP A 274 -14.41 14.33 -9.93
CA ASP A 274 -14.19 15.26 -8.81
C ASP A 274 -12.73 15.29 -8.37
N ALA A 275 -12.00 14.19 -8.66
CA ALA A 275 -10.58 14.02 -8.38
C ALA A 275 -9.71 14.13 -9.65
N GLY A 276 -10.23 14.74 -10.72
CA GLY A 276 -9.52 14.89 -11.99
C GLY A 276 -9.87 13.84 -13.05
N GLY A 277 -10.39 12.68 -12.65
CA GLY A 277 -10.75 11.58 -13.53
C GLY A 277 -9.56 10.83 -14.13
N TYR A 278 -9.82 9.79 -14.88
CA TYR A 278 -8.79 8.92 -15.47
C TYR A 278 -7.78 9.66 -16.35
N ALA A 279 -8.22 10.72 -17.03
CA ALA A 279 -7.34 11.51 -17.89
C ALA A 279 -6.30 12.35 -17.12
N SER A 280 -6.42 12.49 -15.81
CA SER A 280 -5.47 13.20 -14.96
C SER A 280 -4.37 12.30 -14.41
N LEU A 281 -4.49 10.97 -14.59
CA LEU A 281 -3.47 10.03 -14.14
C LEU A 281 -2.26 10.10 -15.07
N ASP A 282 -1.07 10.08 -14.50
CA ASP A 282 0.20 10.09 -15.23
C ASP A 282 0.63 8.68 -15.67
N ILE A 283 -0.33 7.90 -16.15
CA ILE A 283 -0.07 6.57 -16.68
C ILE A 283 0.67 6.68 -18.00
N THR A 284 1.80 6.00 -18.12
CA THR A 284 2.54 5.86 -19.35
C THR A 284 2.25 4.48 -19.96
N GLU A 285 1.75 4.47 -21.19
CA GLU A 285 1.65 3.23 -21.97
C GLU A 285 3.02 2.90 -22.56
N GLU A 286 3.54 1.72 -22.25
CA GLU A 286 4.77 1.20 -22.83
C GLU A 286 4.49 -0.11 -23.55
N SER A 287 5.09 -0.26 -24.73
CA SER A 287 5.23 -1.55 -25.37
C SER A 287 6.71 -1.97 -25.34
N ARG A 288 6.96 -3.18 -24.90
CA ARG A 288 8.30 -3.79 -24.91
C ARG A 288 8.48 -4.54 -26.22
N ASP A 289 9.64 -4.40 -26.85
CA ASP A 289 9.95 -5.20 -28.01
C ASP A 289 10.31 -6.65 -27.61
N SER A 290 10.41 -7.54 -28.61
CA SER A 290 10.71 -8.95 -28.39
C SER A 290 12.13 -9.22 -27.88
N SER A 291 13.01 -8.24 -27.87
CA SER A 291 14.38 -8.35 -27.33
C SER A 291 14.45 -7.96 -25.85
N TRP A 292 13.34 -7.60 -25.23
CA TRP A 292 13.29 -7.31 -23.82
C TRP A 292 13.35 -8.59 -22.96
N ASP A 293 12.77 -9.66 -23.48
CA ASP A 293 12.68 -10.99 -22.90
C ASP A 293 12.66 -11.97 -24.07
N THR A 294 13.84 -12.50 -24.44
CA THR A 294 14.03 -13.19 -25.73
C THR A 294 13.46 -14.60 -25.72
N ASP A 295 13.47 -15.29 -24.60
CA ASP A 295 12.96 -16.67 -24.47
C ASP A 295 11.53 -16.73 -23.92
N LEU A 296 10.95 -15.56 -23.56
CA LEU A 296 9.57 -15.37 -23.12
C LEU A 296 9.24 -16.08 -21.80
N ASP A 297 10.17 -16.11 -20.88
CA ASP A 297 9.98 -16.73 -19.58
C ASP A 297 9.53 -15.74 -18.47
N GLY A 298 9.51 -14.43 -18.78
CA GLY A 298 9.07 -13.35 -17.88
C GLY A 298 10.21 -12.63 -17.18
N ILE A 299 11.43 -13.13 -17.29
CA ILE A 299 12.65 -12.49 -16.78
C ILE A 299 13.30 -11.73 -17.93
N PRO A 300 13.56 -10.43 -17.82
CA PRO A 300 14.16 -9.70 -18.92
C PRO A 300 15.63 -10.02 -19.11
N ASP A 301 16.07 -10.04 -20.37
CA ASP A 301 17.46 -10.34 -20.78
C ASP A 301 18.51 -9.57 -19.95
N TRP A 302 18.22 -8.31 -19.62
CA TRP A 302 19.16 -7.49 -18.83
C TRP A 302 19.34 -8.00 -17.40
N PHE A 303 18.27 -8.55 -16.78
CA PHE A 303 18.35 -9.09 -15.42
C PHE A 303 19.07 -10.43 -15.43
N GLU A 304 18.81 -11.26 -16.43
CA GLU A 304 19.52 -12.53 -16.62
C GLU A 304 21.04 -12.33 -16.81
N HIS A 305 21.41 -11.30 -17.59
CA HIS A 305 22.83 -10.95 -17.71
C HIS A 305 23.44 -10.51 -16.35
N LEU A 306 22.70 -9.81 -15.49
CA LEU A 306 23.18 -9.44 -14.16
C LEU A 306 23.32 -10.65 -13.24
N THR A 307 22.42 -11.61 -13.36
CA THR A 307 22.43 -12.86 -12.57
C THR A 307 23.34 -13.94 -13.16
N GLY A 308 23.75 -13.78 -14.44
CA GLY A 308 24.63 -14.71 -15.14
C GLY A 308 23.89 -15.91 -15.74
N THR A 309 22.60 -15.78 -15.99
CA THR A 309 21.80 -16.76 -16.74
C THR A 309 21.83 -16.48 -18.24
N ASP A 310 21.32 -17.41 -19.04
CA ASP A 310 21.30 -17.32 -20.51
C ASP A 310 19.92 -16.84 -20.98
N PRO A 311 19.81 -15.63 -21.56
CA PRO A 311 18.55 -15.08 -22.07
C PRO A 311 17.89 -15.86 -23.22
N LEU A 312 18.48 -16.94 -23.66
CA LEU A 312 17.93 -17.83 -24.69
C LEU A 312 17.36 -19.13 -24.12
N THR A 313 17.41 -19.31 -22.82
CA THR A 313 17.03 -20.56 -22.15
C THR A 313 16.11 -20.29 -20.97
N PRO A 314 14.80 -20.56 -21.09
CA PRO A 314 13.85 -20.29 -20.01
C PRO A 314 14.29 -20.92 -18.68
N ASN A 315 14.37 -20.09 -17.64
CA ASN A 315 14.81 -20.48 -16.30
C ASN A 315 13.89 -19.97 -15.18
N ASN A 316 12.75 -19.37 -15.53
CA ASN A 316 11.81 -18.73 -14.61
C ASN A 316 11.32 -19.64 -13.46
N ASN A 317 11.35 -20.94 -13.60
CA ASN A 317 10.96 -21.91 -12.58
C ASN A 317 12.18 -22.57 -11.87
N ASP A 318 13.39 -22.18 -12.20
CA ASP A 318 14.59 -22.64 -11.54
C ASP A 318 14.74 -21.94 -10.17
N ASP A 319 15.40 -22.58 -9.23
CA ASP A 319 15.76 -22.07 -7.91
C ASP A 319 17.26 -22.31 -7.76
N ARG A 320 18.06 -21.34 -8.22
CA ARG A 320 19.52 -21.52 -8.37
C ARG A 320 20.28 -21.48 -7.07
N ASP A 321 19.83 -20.74 -6.10
CA ASP A 321 20.49 -20.62 -4.80
C ASP A 321 19.92 -21.55 -3.72
N GLY A 322 18.76 -22.19 -4.01
CA GLY A 322 18.14 -23.19 -3.16
C GLY A 322 17.39 -22.61 -1.96
N ASP A 323 16.89 -21.38 -2.09
CA ASP A 323 16.17 -20.67 -1.02
C ASP A 323 14.65 -20.88 -1.07
N PHE A 324 14.15 -21.64 -2.05
CA PHE A 324 12.74 -21.94 -2.35
C PHE A 324 11.97 -20.85 -3.07
N TYR A 325 12.62 -19.77 -3.52
CA TYR A 325 12.06 -18.83 -4.47
C TYR A 325 12.60 -19.12 -5.88
N THR A 326 11.74 -18.97 -6.87
CA THR A 326 12.16 -19.16 -8.26
C THR A 326 12.91 -17.95 -8.80
N ASP A 327 13.69 -18.12 -9.86
CA ASP A 327 14.41 -17.01 -10.52
C ASP A 327 13.45 -15.87 -10.94
N LEU A 328 12.22 -16.20 -11.37
CA LEU A 328 11.19 -15.20 -11.64
C LEU A 328 10.73 -14.46 -10.38
N GLU A 329 10.53 -15.16 -9.27
CA GLU A 329 10.16 -14.53 -8.00
C GLU A 329 11.27 -13.62 -7.48
N GLU A 330 12.53 -13.99 -7.65
CA GLU A 330 13.67 -13.11 -7.33
C GLU A 330 13.68 -11.84 -8.18
N TYR A 331 13.45 -11.96 -9.49
CA TYR A 331 13.30 -10.80 -10.37
C TYR A 331 12.15 -9.89 -9.91
N LEU A 332 10.98 -10.46 -9.65
CA LEU A 332 9.82 -9.71 -9.20
C LEU A 332 10.06 -9.03 -7.84
N ALA A 333 10.73 -9.71 -6.89
CA ALA A 333 11.11 -9.13 -5.62
C ALA A 333 12.13 -7.98 -5.79
N TRP A 334 13.07 -8.14 -6.72
CA TRP A 334 14.06 -7.11 -7.03
C TRP A 334 13.40 -5.84 -7.58
N VAL A 335 12.45 -5.95 -8.52
CA VAL A 335 11.77 -4.77 -9.11
C VAL A 335 10.70 -4.19 -8.19
N ALA A 336 10.17 -4.95 -7.26
CA ALA A 336 9.23 -4.46 -6.24
C ALA A 336 9.92 -3.62 -5.15
N THR A 337 11.22 -3.70 -5.03
CA THR A 337 12.05 -2.88 -4.14
C THR A 337 12.59 -1.68 -4.93
N PRO A 338 12.80 -0.48 -4.32
CA PRO A 338 13.53 0.61 -4.98
C PRO A 338 14.80 0.12 -5.64
N ASN A 339 14.91 0.27 -6.96
CA ASN A 339 15.98 -0.34 -7.73
C ASN A 339 16.58 0.60 -8.77
N PHE A 340 17.87 0.44 -9.03
CA PHE A 340 18.68 1.32 -9.89
C PHE A 340 19.69 0.51 -10.66
N LEU A 341 19.67 0.65 -11.99
CA LEU A 341 20.77 0.18 -12.84
C LEU A 341 21.79 1.29 -13.01
N VAL A 342 23.04 1.03 -12.69
CA VAL A 342 24.08 2.05 -12.61
C VAL A 342 25.38 1.59 -13.24
N GLU A 343 26.05 2.50 -13.96
CA GLU A 343 27.42 2.32 -14.49
C GLU A 343 28.40 3.27 -13.82
N GLU A 344 27.91 4.42 -13.36
CA GLU A 344 28.68 5.50 -12.76
C GLU A 344 28.01 5.98 -11.46
N ALA A 345 28.60 7.00 -10.84
CA ALA A 345 28.02 7.64 -9.66
C ALA A 345 26.66 8.28 -9.98
N PHE A 346 25.69 8.09 -9.13
CA PHE A 346 24.36 8.69 -9.28
C PHE A 346 23.81 9.18 -7.94
N THR A 347 22.73 9.95 -7.97
CA THR A 347 22.10 10.52 -6.78
C THR A 347 20.62 10.21 -6.70
N ILE A 348 20.14 10.04 -5.46
CA ILE A 348 18.76 9.78 -5.12
C ILE A 348 18.30 10.84 -4.12
N ASP A 349 17.14 11.46 -4.34
CA ASP A 349 16.45 12.23 -3.30
C ASP A 349 15.70 11.26 -2.38
N LEU A 350 16.15 11.18 -1.14
CA LEU A 350 15.57 10.28 -0.16
C LEU A 350 14.15 10.69 0.26
N ALA A 351 13.76 11.94 0.05
CA ALA A 351 12.40 12.39 0.35
C ALA A 351 11.34 11.65 -0.50
N ASP A 352 11.70 11.20 -1.70
CA ASP A 352 10.81 10.44 -2.57
C ASP A 352 10.47 9.04 -2.02
N TYR A 353 11.34 8.50 -1.16
CA TYR A 353 11.22 7.15 -0.60
C TYR A 353 10.83 7.13 0.88
N PHE A 354 10.82 8.27 1.54
CA PHE A 354 10.53 8.40 2.96
C PHE A 354 9.50 9.52 3.22
N ALA A 355 8.42 9.53 2.45
CA ALA A 355 7.41 10.60 2.46
C ALA A 355 6.82 10.88 3.86
N GLY A 356 6.71 9.88 4.72
CA GLY A 356 6.24 10.03 6.11
C GLY A 356 7.23 10.76 7.04
N TYR A 357 8.47 10.97 6.59
CA TYR A 357 9.57 11.55 7.38
C TYR A 357 9.93 12.96 6.89
N ARG A 358 9.35 13.99 7.46
CA ARG A 358 9.50 15.38 6.98
C ARG A 358 10.78 16.07 7.42
N LYS A 359 11.32 15.66 8.55
CA LYS A 359 12.53 16.23 9.16
C LYS A 359 13.50 15.11 9.53
N ALA A 360 13.58 14.11 8.66
CA ALA A 360 14.42 12.96 8.89
C ALA A 360 15.89 13.31 9.00
N SER A 361 16.58 12.63 9.87
CA SER A 361 18.00 12.34 9.69
C SER A 361 18.11 11.01 8.95
N PHE A 362 19.03 10.98 7.98
CA PHE A 362 19.28 9.78 7.19
C PHE A 362 20.67 9.23 7.49
N GLU A 363 20.78 7.92 7.52
CA GLU A 363 22.07 7.21 7.63
C GLU A 363 22.13 6.01 6.70
N VAL A 364 23.33 5.66 6.25
CA VAL A 364 23.60 4.40 5.54
C VAL A 364 23.65 3.30 6.58
N ALA A 365 22.62 2.48 6.67
CA ALA A 365 22.48 1.40 7.64
C ALA A 365 23.19 0.11 7.19
N GLY A 366 23.44 -0.04 5.89
CA GLY A 366 24.19 -1.14 5.31
C GLY A 366 24.69 -0.78 3.92
N CYS A 367 25.96 -0.96 3.66
CA CYS A 367 26.58 -0.70 2.37
C CYS A 367 27.32 -1.96 1.92
N PRO A 368 26.98 -2.53 0.76
CA PRO A 368 27.67 -3.70 0.24
C PRO A 368 29.10 -3.39 -0.20
N ASP A 369 29.95 -4.41 -0.25
CA ASP A 369 31.32 -4.28 -0.74
C ASP A 369 31.34 -3.79 -2.18
N GLY A 370 32.31 -2.92 -2.49
CA GLY A 370 32.45 -2.34 -3.83
C GLY A 370 31.48 -1.18 -4.14
N ILE A 371 30.61 -0.81 -3.21
CA ILE A 371 29.79 0.40 -3.31
C ILE A 371 30.23 1.41 -2.25
N THR A 372 30.34 2.68 -2.64
CA THR A 372 30.44 3.77 -1.69
C THR A 372 29.16 4.57 -1.70
N ALA A 373 28.67 4.91 -0.50
CA ALA A 373 27.44 5.68 -0.33
C ALA A 373 27.67 6.81 0.66
N SER A 374 27.16 7.99 0.34
CA SER A 374 27.21 9.17 1.23
C SER A 374 25.91 9.96 1.14
N ILE A 375 25.49 10.56 2.25
CA ILE A 375 24.25 11.34 2.32
C ILE A 375 24.59 12.78 2.72
N SER A 376 24.07 13.73 1.95
CA SER A 376 24.17 15.16 2.24
C SER A 376 22.85 15.85 1.92
N ASN A 377 22.27 16.55 2.91
CA ASN A 377 21.01 17.28 2.75
C ASN A 377 19.83 16.44 2.18
N GLY A 378 19.73 15.17 2.57
CA GLY A 378 18.71 14.27 2.07
C GLY A 378 18.99 13.65 0.69
N ILE A 379 20.08 14.04 0.05
CA ILE A 379 20.53 13.45 -1.22
C ILE A 379 21.54 12.35 -0.93
N LEU A 380 21.21 11.13 -1.34
CA LEU A 380 22.09 9.98 -1.32
C LEU A 380 22.92 9.98 -2.62
N THR A 381 24.24 9.92 -2.49
CA THR A 381 25.16 9.67 -3.62
C THR A 381 25.68 8.25 -3.52
N VAL A 382 25.53 7.49 -4.59
CA VAL A 382 26.00 6.10 -4.70
C VAL A 382 27.05 6.03 -5.80
N THR A 383 28.18 5.39 -5.52
CA THR A 383 29.26 5.20 -6.48
C THR A 383 29.72 3.75 -6.46
N PRO A 384 29.42 2.96 -7.51
CA PRO A 384 29.96 1.63 -7.67
C PRO A 384 31.45 1.68 -8.02
N THR A 385 32.20 0.70 -7.58
CA THR A 385 33.60 0.50 -7.96
C THR A 385 33.74 -0.75 -8.84
N PRO A 386 34.85 -0.95 -9.55
CA PRO A 386 35.06 -2.13 -10.37
C PRO A 386 34.97 -3.50 -9.64
N SER A 387 35.00 -3.48 -8.31
CA SER A 387 34.84 -4.65 -7.47
C SER A 387 33.41 -4.87 -6.95
N ALA A 388 32.46 -4.02 -7.33
CA ALA A 388 31.06 -4.21 -6.94
C ALA A 388 30.48 -5.48 -7.56
N SER A 389 29.61 -6.16 -6.81
CA SER A 389 28.81 -7.24 -7.34
C SER A 389 27.81 -6.71 -8.37
N THR A 390 27.38 -7.57 -9.30
CA THR A 390 26.36 -7.21 -10.32
C THR A 390 25.04 -6.84 -9.69
N LEU A 391 24.64 -7.53 -8.63
CA LEU A 391 23.50 -7.19 -7.78
C LEU A 391 23.97 -6.91 -6.36
N SER A 392 23.45 -5.85 -5.78
CA SER A 392 23.79 -5.41 -4.42
C SER A 392 22.60 -4.73 -3.79
N THR A 393 22.47 -4.79 -2.46
CA THR A 393 21.41 -4.07 -1.73
C THR A 393 22.04 -3.10 -0.73
N LEU A 394 21.73 -1.83 -0.92
CA LEU A 394 22.10 -0.73 -0.02
C LEU A 394 20.94 -0.49 0.95
N ARG A 395 21.23 -0.32 2.24
CA ARG A 395 20.21 -0.04 3.27
C ARG A 395 20.31 1.38 3.76
N ILE A 396 19.21 2.10 3.68
CA ILE A 396 19.09 3.48 4.17
C ILE A 396 18.09 3.52 5.30
N LYS A 397 18.47 4.18 6.38
CA LYS A 397 17.60 4.42 7.53
C LYS A 397 17.24 5.89 7.63
N ALA A 398 15.94 6.18 7.67
CA ALA A 398 15.39 7.45 8.09
C ALA A 398 15.02 7.41 9.56
N SER A 399 15.27 8.51 10.30
CA SER A 399 14.89 8.62 11.71
C SER A 399 14.33 10.00 12.00
N GLU A 400 13.20 10.06 12.72
CA GLU A 400 12.54 11.30 13.13
C GLU A 400 11.73 11.05 14.41
N GLU A 401 11.90 11.89 15.42
CA GLU A 401 11.12 11.85 16.69
C GLU A 401 11.15 10.49 17.40
N GLY A 402 12.27 9.76 17.31
CA GLY A 402 12.45 8.46 17.95
C GLY A 402 11.87 7.28 17.17
N VAL A 403 11.28 7.53 16.02
CA VAL A 403 10.82 6.51 15.06
C VAL A 403 11.83 6.37 13.95
N SER A 404 11.94 5.18 13.38
CA SER A 404 12.81 4.93 12.22
C SER A 404 12.23 3.91 11.26
N LEU A 405 12.61 4.04 9.99
CA LEU A 405 12.35 3.09 8.92
C LEU A 405 13.66 2.77 8.21
N VAL A 406 13.91 1.51 7.97
CA VAL A 406 14.99 1.06 7.08
C VAL A 406 14.36 0.59 5.78
N ARG A 407 14.87 1.09 4.65
CA ARG A 407 14.47 0.62 3.32
C ARG A 407 15.68 0.10 2.57
N ASP A 408 15.45 -0.92 1.80
CA ASP A 408 16.39 -1.51 0.88
C ASP A 408 16.34 -0.77 -0.47
N PHE A 409 17.50 -0.61 -1.08
CA PHE A 409 17.70 -0.01 -2.40
C PHE A 409 18.54 -0.97 -3.20
N ASN A 410 17.95 -1.59 -4.20
CA ASN A 410 18.62 -2.56 -5.04
C ASN A 410 19.47 -1.85 -6.11
N ILE A 411 20.70 -2.24 -6.23
CA ILE A 411 21.68 -1.68 -7.18
C ILE A 411 22.09 -2.79 -8.14
N GLY A 412 21.75 -2.62 -9.41
CA GLY A 412 22.28 -3.44 -10.50
C GLY A 412 23.49 -2.75 -11.13
N TYR A 413 24.64 -3.40 -11.14
CA TYR A 413 25.89 -2.88 -11.71
C TYR A 413 26.43 -3.85 -12.77
N PRO A 414 26.20 -3.61 -14.07
CA PRO A 414 26.72 -4.47 -15.14
C PRO A 414 28.25 -4.40 -15.18
N LEU A 415 28.90 -5.54 -15.10
CA LEU A 415 30.35 -5.67 -15.17
C LEU A 415 30.83 -5.45 -16.61
N GLY A 416 31.33 -4.26 -16.90
CA GLY A 416 32.02 -3.93 -18.16
C GLY A 416 31.10 -3.46 -19.28
N SER A 417 31.52 -2.43 -19.96
CA SER A 417 30.81 -1.71 -21.02
C SER A 417 30.70 -2.47 -22.35
N SER A 418 30.92 -3.77 -22.40
CA SER A 418 30.97 -4.49 -23.65
C SER A 418 29.67 -5.25 -23.93
N GLY A 419 28.72 -4.56 -24.50
CA GLY A 419 27.79 -5.22 -25.40
C GLY A 419 26.34 -5.29 -25.01
N ILE A 420 25.92 -5.03 -23.77
CA ILE A 420 24.50 -5.09 -23.41
C ILE A 420 23.79 -3.76 -23.66
N PHE A 421 24.52 -2.65 -23.58
CA PHE A 421 23.98 -1.30 -23.67
C PHE A 421 24.55 -0.44 -24.79
N ASP A 422 25.38 -0.98 -25.68
CA ASP A 422 25.80 -0.28 -26.88
C ASP A 422 24.68 -0.33 -27.95
N ILE A 423 23.66 0.47 -27.77
CA ILE A 423 22.78 0.82 -28.87
C ILE A 423 23.53 1.87 -29.70
N PRO A 424 23.79 1.62 -31.00
CA PRO A 424 24.40 2.64 -31.84
C PRO A 424 23.62 3.92 -31.77
N ALA A 425 24.29 5.04 -31.56
CA ALA A 425 23.70 6.37 -31.58
C ALA A 425 23.26 6.72 -33.01
N GLU A 426 22.22 6.08 -33.53
CA GLU A 426 21.58 6.54 -34.76
C GLU A 426 20.41 7.45 -34.41
N SER A 427 20.60 8.72 -34.83
CA SER A 427 19.63 9.82 -34.89
C SER A 427 18.81 10.04 -33.61
N ALA A 428 19.41 10.75 -32.68
CA ALA A 428 18.71 11.26 -31.52
C ALA A 428 17.56 12.18 -31.93
N ASP A 429 16.34 11.69 -31.94
CA ASP A 429 15.16 12.52 -31.85
C ASP A 429 15.14 13.14 -30.45
N THR A 430 15.69 14.36 -30.35
CA THR A 430 15.84 15.10 -29.09
C THR A 430 14.52 15.70 -28.60
N GLU A 431 13.43 15.58 -29.37
CA GLU A 431 12.12 16.17 -29.04
C GLU A 431 11.21 15.23 -28.22
N SER A 432 11.50 13.93 -28.24
CA SER A 432 10.67 12.98 -27.48
C SER A 432 11.05 12.96 -25.99
N PRO A 433 10.06 12.80 -25.09
CA PRO A 433 10.32 12.70 -23.66
C PRO A 433 11.28 11.57 -23.32
N LEU A 434 12.14 11.82 -22.34
CA LEU A 434 13.08 10.87 -21.79
C LEU A 434 12.50 10.32 -20.48
N TYR A 435 12.63 9.03 -20.26
CA TYR A 435 12.17 8.36 -19.02
C TYR A 435 13.34 7.59 -18.41
N ASP A 436 13.41 7.52 -17.10
CA ASP A 436 14.32 6.62 -16.42
C ASP A 436 13.83 5.16 -16.55
N LEU A 437 14.59 4.20 -16.03
CA LEU A 437 14.21 2.78 -16.10
C LEU A 437 12.97 2.43 -15.25
N MET A 438 12.55 3.35 -14.40
CA MET A 438 11.30 3.27 -13.63
C MET A 438 10.16 4.04 -14.31
N VAL A 439 10.33 4.36 -15.61
CA VAL A 439 9.32 5.03 -16.46
C VAL A 439 8.94 6.44 -15.99
N ARG A 440 9.75 7.07 -15.16
CA ARG A 440 9.55 8.44 -14.73
C ARG A 440 10.12 9.40 -15.76
N LYS A 441 9.34 10.38 -16.18
CA LYS A 441 9.79 11.40 -17.13
C LYS A 441 10.95 12.23 -16.53
N VAL A 442 12.05 12.29 -17.27
CA VAL A 442 13.27 12.99 -16.86
C VAL A 442 13.43 14.27 -17.69
N THR A 443 13.47 15.41 -17.03
CA THR A 443 13.63 16.72 -17.68
C THR A 443 15.10 17.21 -17.74
N ASN A 444 15.91 16.75 -16.78
CA ASN A 444 17.33 17.07 -16.70
C ASN A 444 18.12 15.77 -16.48
N PRO A 445 18.37 14.98 -17.53
CA PRO A 445 19.04 13.71 -17.37
C PRO A 445 20.50 13.91 -16.97
N LEU A 446 20.93 13.15 -15.97
CA LEU A 446 22.34 12.93 -15.66
C LEU A 446 22.88 11.83 -16.59
N PRO A 447 24.20 11.63 -16.69
CA PRO A 447 24.73 10.46 -17.37
C PRO A 447 24.09 9.16 -16.82
N GLY A 448 23.60 8.32 -17.73
CA GLY A 448 22.91 7.10 -17.34
C GLY A 448 22.06 6.50 -18.45
N LEU A 449 21.42 5.37 -18.16
CA LEU A 449 20.51 4.68 -19.07
C LEU A 449 19.08 5.18 -18.88
N TYR A 450 18.41 5.47 -19.99
CA TYR A 450 17.06 6.02 -20.04
C TYR A 450 16.23 5.32 -21.13
N LEU A 451 14.93 5.56 -21.12
CA LEU A 451 14.00 5.14 -22.16
C LEU A 451 13.53 6.36 -22.96
N ARG A 452 13.51 6.24 -24.29
CA ARG A 452 12.94 7.23 -25.19
C ARG A 452 12.20 6.51 -26.31
N LYS A 453 10.89 6.71 -26.43
CA LYS A 453 10.02 5.98 -27.37
C LYS A 453 10.07 4.45 -27.20
N GLY A 454 10.26 3.96 -25.98
CA GLY A 454 10.42 2.54 -25.71
C GLY A 454 11.82 1.98 -25.98
N GLU A 455 12.74 2.80 -26.45
CA GLU A 455 14.12 2.40 -26.71
C GLU A 455 15.07 2.89 -25.61
N LYS A 456 16.05 2.08 -25.30
CA LYS A 456 17.11 2.43 -24.33
C LYS A 456 18.03 3.50 -24.90
N VAL A 457 18.24 4.57 -24.18
CA VAL A 457 19.13 5.70 -24.56
C VAL A 457 20.13 5.92 -23.46
N VAL A 458 21.42 5.90 -23.81
CA VAL A 458 22.48 6.28 -22.89
C VAL A 458 22.72 7.78 -23.01
N ILE A 459 22.56 8.52 -21.91
CA ILE A 459 23.00 9.92 -21.80
C ILE A 459 24.40 9.90 -21.19
N ARG A 460 25.38 10.47 -21.89
CA ARG A 460 26.79 10.55 -21.47
C ARG A 460 27.14 11.91 -20.93
#